data_c0196dd62e08499b36c22989cfca502b
#
_entry.id   c0196dd62e08499b36c22989cfca502b
#
_cell.length_a   1.000
_cell.length_b   1.000
_cell.length_c   1.000
_cell.angle_alpha   90.00
_cell.angle_beta   90.00
_cell.angle_gamma   90.00
#
_symmetry.space_group_name_H-M   'P 1'
#
loop_
_entity.id
_entity.type
_entity.pdbx_description
1 polymer ?
#
loop_
_entity_poly.entity_id
_entity_poly.type
_entity_poly.pdbx_seq_one_letter_code
_entity_poly.pdbx_strand_id
1 'polypeptide(L)'
;MKRFIELDILRGFLLLMMVVNHAPSPLRVFTDQPIGFFSTAEAFVYVSAFLAGLLFQRRSEKLGFPAARAATVSRALRIYRAHIGTLFFAFIVGGVFLAEFPGIQNLLDQYFKNPGAAMLAALALVFQPPLMDILPMYILFSLLTPCAFWAAKQWGWKRVLFVSTGLWVVSQFRVRDMFLASFKDASFLSLGPFDLLSWQLLWVGGLMFGKSTQEKRPLFQLSLRAEIFLLLLAIVFLCLRWYTIAMQLDPGKQLWILDKWHLGPLRLMNFFATAWVISKLLPSLQRWEIPLRPFSIVGRNMLPVFCCQICLSLLLVAVIDPGKSHKPLAMLLVFSQLLSVFLVAWFLDSRSNAKTSATFEVPRPSEP
;
A
#
# COMPACT_ATOMS: atom_id res chain seq x y z
N MET A 1 -15.31 -19.51 5.05
CA MET A 1 -14.00 -19.25 4.39
C MET A 1 -12.98 -19.06 5.49
N LYS A 2 -11.93 -19.90 5.59
CA LYS A 2 -10.88 -19.68 6.61
C LYS A 2 -10.17 -18.36 6.28
N ARG A 3 -10.24 -17.40 7.15
CA ARG A 3 -9.69 -16.06 7.01
C ARG A 3 -8.28 -16.07 7.57
N PHE A 4 -7.37 -15.33 6.95
CA PHE A 4 -6.00 -15.18 7.42
C PHE A 4 -5.95 -13.96 8.36
N ILE A 5 -6.28 -14.20 9.63
CA ILE A 5 -6.36 -13.14 10.67
C ILE A 5 -5.00 -12.45 10.82
N GLU A 6 -3.92 -13.21 10.75
CA GLU A 6 -2.54 -12.72 10.80
C GLU A 6 -2.22 -11.70 9.71
N LEU A 7 -2.77 -11.89 8.50
CA LEU A 7 -2.60 -10.91 7.41
C LEU A 7 -3.46 -9.67 7.63
N ASP A 8 -4.64 -9.81 8.21
CA ASP A 8 -5.46 -8.65 8.57
C ASP A 8 -4.77 -7.85 9.69
N ILE A 9 -4.18 -8.50 10.70
CA ILE A 9 -3.39 -7.85 11.75
C ILE A 9 -2.20 -7.10 11.14
N LEU A 10 -1.42 -7.76 10.29
CA LEU A 10 -0.26 -7.16 9.62
C LEU A 10 -0.67 -5.91 8.81
N ARG A 11 -1.74 -6.01 8.03
CA ARG A 11 -2.23 -4.88 7.22
C ARG A 11 -2.71 -3.72 8.08
N GLY A 12 -3.39 -4.01 9.18
CA GLY A 12 -3.81 -2.98 10.14
C GLY A 12 -2.62 -2.27 10.75
N PHE A 13 -1.61 -3.02 11.17
CA PHE A 13 -0.37 -2.45 11.71
C PHE A 13 0.36 -1.57 10.68
N LEU A 14 0.52 -2.06 9.44
CA LEU A 14 1.12 -1.29 8.35
C LEU A 14 0.35 0.02 8.08
N LEU A 15 -0.99 -0.01 8.13
CA LEU A 15 -1.80 1.19 7.94
C LEU A 15 -1.59 2.21 9.06
N LEU A 16 -1.51 1.79 10.31
CA LEU A 16 -1.24 2.71 11.44
C LEU A 16 0.16 3.32 11.35
N MET A 17 1.16 2.55 10.93
CA MET A 17 2.48 3.13 10.64
C MET A 17 2.42 4.17 9.52
N MET A 18 1.60 3.93 8.49
CA MET A 18 1.42 4.88 7.39
C MET A 18 0.74 6.17 7.88
N VAL A 19 -0.23 6.08 8.80
CA VAL A 19 -0.84 7.26 9.45
C VAL A 19 0.22 8.14 10.09
N VAL A 20 1.11 7.55 10.89
CA VAL A 20 2.20 8.28 11.57
C VAL A 20 3.18 8.89 10.55
N ASN A 21 3.47 8.17 9.45
CA ASN A 21 4.40 8.63 8.42
C ASN A 21 3.87 9.81 7.59
N HIS A 22 2.55 9.96 7.49
CA HIS A 22 1.93 11.08 6.78
C HIS A 22 1.79 12.33 7.65
N ALA A 23 2.03 12.22 8.95
CA ALA A 23 1.98 13.33 9.86
C ALA A 23 3.38 13.90 10.15
N PRO A 24 3.56 15.22 10.23
CA PRO A 24 4.83 15.84 10.59
C PRO A 24 5.08 15.70 12.11
N SER A 25 5.48 14.50 12.57
CA SER A 25 5.70 14.22 13.99
C SER A 25 7.06 13.54 14.24
N PRO A 26 7.64 13.69 15.44
CA PRO A 26 8.86 13.00 15.84
C PRO A 26 8.73 11.46 15.82
N LEU A 27 7.51 10.93 15.95
CA LEU A 27 7.24 9.48 15.91
C LEU A 27 7.57 8.86 14.57
N ARG A 28 7.66 9.67 13.50
CA ARG A 28 8.02 9.20 12.16
C ARG A 28 9.35 8.45 12.12
N VAL A 29 10.30 8.80 13.00
CA VAL A 29 11.59 8.09 13.08
C VAL A 29 11.39 6.59 13.38
N PHE A 30 10.37 6.23 14.16
CA PHE A 30 10.06 4.85 14.54
C PHE A 30 9.16 4.12 13.55
N THR A 31 8.58 4.81 12.56
CA THR A 31 7.62 4.22 11.63
C THR A 31 8.05 4.32 10.17
N ASP A 32 8.93 5.26 9.83
CA ASP A 32 9.53 5.35 8.50
C ASP A 32 10.76 4.45 8.42
N GLN A 33 10.60 3.31 7.75
CA GLN A 33 11.67 2.33 7.55
C GLN A 33 12.24 1.75 8.87
N PRO A 34 11.41 1.22 9.79
CA PRO A 34 11.86 0.81 11.13
C PRO A 34 12.72 -0.47 11.12
N ILE A 35 12.58 -1.32 10.11
CA ILE A 35 13.19 -2.66 10.03
C ILE A 35 14.19 -2.72 8.85
N GLY A 36 14.95 -1.65 8.64
CA GLY A 36 15.91 -1.54 7.53
C GLY A 36 15.55 -0.41 6.58
N PHE A 37 15.87 -0.56 5.29
CA PHE A 37 15.72 0.49 4.28
C PHE A 37 14.44 0.35 3.42
N PHE A 38 13.48 -0.46 3.79
CA PHE A 38 12.17 -0.49 3.15
C PHE A 38 11.09 0.14 4.04
N SER A 39 10.03 0.64 3.42
CA SER A 39 8.94 1.31 4.11
C SER A 39 7.67 0.44 4.17
N THR A 40 6.67 0.93 4.89
CA THR A 40 5.34 0.31 4.93
C THR A 40 4.70 0.17 3.55
N ALA A 41 5.06 1.02 2.58
CA ALA A 41 4.48 0.98 1.23
C ALA A 41 4.85 -0.32 0.48
N GLU A 42 6.11 -0.74 0.52
CA GLU A 42 6.54 -2.00 -0.10
C GLU A 42 5.84 -3.20 0.52
N ALA A 43 5.79 -3.24 1.86
CA ALA A 43 5.11 -4.31 2.58
C ALA A 43 3.61 -4.34 2.23
N PHE A 44 3.00 -3.17 2.14
CA PHE A 44 1.59 -3.01 1.82
C PHE A 44 1.25 -3.48 0.40
N VAL A 45 2.07 -3.09 -0.59
CA VAL A 45 1.91 -3.51 -1.99
C VAL A 45 2.06 -5.02 -2.10
N TYR A 46 3.12 -5.58 -1.51
CA TYR A 46 3.38 -7.01 -1.56
C TYR A 46 2.28 -7.87 -0.90
N VAL A 47 1.84 -7.52 0.32
CA VAL A 47 0.77 -8.23 1.03
C VAL A 47 -0.56 -8.13 0.28
N SER A 48 -0.84 -6.97 -0.33
CA SER A 48 -2.04 -6.78 -1.14
C SER A 48 -2.02 -7.61 -2.42
N ALA A 49 -0.85 -7.71 -3.06
CA ALA A 49 -0.62 -8.58 -4.21
C ALA A 49 -0.72 -10.06 -3.84
N PHE A 50 -0.15 -10.47 -2.70
CA PHE A 50 -0.26 -11.82 -2.17
C PHE A 50 -1.73 -12.23 -2.01
N LEU A 51 -2.54 -11.39 -1.35
CA LEU A 51 -3.97 -11.64 -1.20
C LEU A 51 -4.71 -11.64 -2.55
N ALA A 52 -4.34 -10.75 -3.48
CA ALA A 52 -4.91 -10.72 -4.82
C ALA A 52 -4.61 -12.02 -5.57
N GLY A 53 -3.38 -12.51 -5.52
CA GLY A 53 -2.97 -13.78 -6.14
C GLY A 53 -3.70 -14.99 -5.55
N LEU A 54 -3.77 -15.08 -4.24
CA LEU A 54 -4.47 -16.13 -3.52
C LEU A 54 -5.98 -16.16 -3.87
N LEU A 55 -6.63 -15.00 -3.83
CA LEU A 55 -8.06 -14.89 -4.13
C LEU A 55 -8.37 -15.10 -5.61
N PHE A 56 -7.50 -14.63 -6.52
CA PHE A 56 -7.65 -14.85 -7.95
C PHE A 56 -7.56 -16.35 -8.28
N GLN A 57 -6.51 -17.02 -7.79
CA GLN A 57 -6.32 -18.45 -8.00
C GLN A 57 -7.50 -19.25 -7.46
N ARG A 58 -7.87 -19.03 -6.21
CA ARG A 58 -9.01 -19.71 -5.57
C ARG A 58 -10.31 -19.53 -6.32
N ARG A 59 -10.58 -18.31 -6.82
CA ARG A 59 -11.81 -18.03 -7.58
C ARG A 59 -11.75 -18.66 -8.97
N SER A 60 -10.57 -18.63 -9.60
CA SER A 60 -10.35 -19.28 -10.90
C SER A 60 -10.56 -20.79 -10.82
N GLU A 61 -10.11 -21.44 -9.75
CA GLU A 61 -10.33 -22.87 -9.49
C GLU A 61 -11.82 -23.22 -9.29
N LYS A 62 -12.56 -22.35 -8.60
CA LYS A 62 -13.97 -22.64 -8.25
C LYS A 62 -14.97 -22.23 -9.31
N LEU A 63 -14.77 -21.11 -9.97
CA LEU A 63 -15.75 -20.43 -10.84
C LEU A 63 -15.20 -20.12 -12.23
N GLY A 64 -13.97 -20.54 -12.54
CA GLY A 64 -13.29 -20.27 -13.78
C GLY A 64 -12.60 -18.90 -13.86
N PHE A 65 -11.71 -18.79 -14.86
CA PHE A 65 -10.92 -17.56 -15.08
C PHE A 65 -11.77 -16.31 -15.35
N PRO A 66 -12.86 -16.36 -16.16
CA PRO A 66 -13.70 -15.18 -16.39
C PRO A 66 -14.29 -14.59 -15.10
N ALA A 67 -14.76 -15.44 -14.18
CA ALA A 67 -15.30 -15.01 -12.90
C ALA A 67 -14.21 -14.39 -11.99
N ALA A 68 -12.99 -14.95 -11.99
CA ALA A 68 -11.85 -14.37 -11.29
C ALA A 68 -11.47 -13.00 -11.85
N ARG A 69 -11.42 -12.86 -13.19
CA ARG A 69 -11.19 -11.59 -13.89
C ARG A 69 -12.25 -10.54 -13.52
N ALA A 70 -13.54 -10.88 -13.65
CA ALA A 70 -14.64 -9.96 -13.36
C ALA A 70 -14.57 -9.44 -11.91
N ALA A 71 -14.27 -10.30 -10.94
CA ALA A 71 -14.12 -9.89 -9.56
C ALA A 71 -12.92 -8.97 -9.33
N THR A 72 -11.84 -9.18 -10.05
CA THR A 72 -10.64 -8.34 -9.96
C THR A 72 -10.88 -6.96 -10.57
N VAL A 73 -11.56 -6.89 -11.72
CA VAL A 73 -12.01 -5.62 -12.33
C VAL A 73 -12.98 -4.88 -11.39
N SER A 74 -13.96 -5.58 -10.79
CA SER A 74 -14.87 -5.00 -9.80
C SER A 74 -14.12 -4.43 -8.59
N ARG A 75 -13.04 -5.09 -8.14
CA ARG A 75 -12.16 -4.57 -7.08
C ARG A 75 -11.44 -3.29 -7.55
N ALA A 76 -10.86 -3.28 -8.75
CA ALA A 76 -10.20 -2.10 -9.30
C ALA A 76 -11.17 -0.91 -9.40
N LEU A 77 -12.39 -1.12 -9.88
CA LEU A 77 -13.44 -0.09 -9.93
C LEU A 77 -13.84 0.42 -8.55
N ARG A 78 -13.84 -0.44 -7.53
CA ARG A 78 -14.09 -0.04 -6.15
C ARG A 78 -12.98 0.86 -5.61
N ILE A 79 -11.72 0.52 -5.89
CA ILE A 79 -10.57 1.36 -5.52
C ILE A 79 -10.63 2.69 -6.28
N TYR A 80 -10.98 2.67 -7.57
CA TYR A 80 -11.13 3.88 -8.38
C TYR A 80 -12.20 4.82 -7.80
N ARG A 81 -13.39 4.31 -7.47
CA ARG A 81 -14.44 5.13 -6.83
C ARG A 81 -13.98 5.73 -5.50
N ALA A 82 -13.26 4.97 -4.70
CA ALA A 82 -12.69 5.46 -3.44
C ALA A 82 -11.64 6.55 -3.69
N HIS A 83 -10.78 6.38 -4.70
CA HIS A 83 -9.81 7.38 -5.13
C HIS A 83 -10.49 8.68 -5.58
N ILE A 84 -11.51 8.58 -6.43
CA ILE A 84 -12.30 9.76 -6.85
C ILE A 84 -12.94 10.46 -5.65
N GLY A 85 -13.45 9.72 -4.69
CA GLY A 85 -14.00 10.31 -3.45
C GLY A 85 -12.95 11.09 -2.64
N THR A 86 -11.71 10.57 -2.53
CA THR A 86 -10.62 11.28 -1.85
C THR A 86 -10.13 12.48 -2.64
N LEU A 87 -10.08 12.41 -3.98
CA LEU A 87 -9.76 13.55 -4.85
C LEU A 87 -10.80 14.66 -4.73
N PHE A 88 -12.08 14.28 -4.77
CA PHE A 88 -13.18 15.23 -4.62
C PHE A 88 -13.10 15.96 -3.26
N PHE A 89 -12.83 15.21 -2.19
CA PHE A 89 -12.59 15.81 -0.88
C PHE A 89 -11.40 16.78 -0.90
N ALA A 90 -10.28 16.38 -1.51
CA ALA A 90 -9.08 17.20 -1.56
C ALA A 90 -9.28 18.49 -2.36
N PHE A 91 -9.95 18.41 -3.51
CA PHE A 91 -10.19 19.59 -4.36
C PHE A 91 -11.25 20.53 -3.79
N ILE A 92 -12.31 20.00 -3.15
CA ILE A 92 -13.33 20.85 -2.53
C ILE A 92 -12.84 21.36 -1.17
N VAL A 93 -12.51 20.46 -0.24
CA VAL A 93 -12.15 20.90 1.12
C VAL A 93 -10.77 21.56 1.10
N GLY A 94 -9.77 20.96 0.46
CA GLY A 94 -8.44 21.54 0.33
C GLY A 94 -8.43 22.77 -0.61
N GLY A 95 -8.95 22.61 -1.82
CA GLY A 95 -8.84 23.62 -2.87
C GLY A 95 -9.76 24.82 -2.72
N VAL A 96 -10.90 24.71 -2.00
CA VAL A 96 -11.84 25.81 -1.83
C VAL A 96 -11.79 26.37 -0.40
N PHE A 97 -11.92 25.50 0.62
CA PHE A 97 -12.05 25.97 2.01
C PHE A 97 -10.70 26.17 2.72
N LEU A 98 -9.64 25.46 2.28
CA LEU A 98 -8.33 25.51 2.90
C LEU A 98 -7.23 26.05 1.97
N ALA A 99 -7.62 26.74 0.90
CA ALA A 99 -6.71 27.25 -0.13
C ALA A 99 -5.66 28.26 0.40
N GLU A 100 -5.95 28.96 1.49
CA GLU A 100 -5.05 29.96 2.09
C GLU A 100 -3.91 29.33 2.91
N PHE A 101 -4.02 28.05 3.27
CA PHE A 101 -3.00 27.38 4.08
C PHE A 101 -1.80 26.98 3.22
N PRO A 102 -0.56 27.36 3.58
CA PRO A 102 0.64 27.08 2.77
C PRO A 102 0.87 25.57 2.51
N GLY A 103 0.55 24.72 3.49
CA GLY A 103 0.64 23.26 3.33
C GLY A 103 -0.27 22.74 2.23
N ILE A 104 -1.48 23.30 2.10
CA ILE A 104 -2.45 22.93 1.05
C ILE A 104 -2.03 23.50 -0.30
N GLN A 105 -1.52 24.73 -0.35
CA GLN A 105 -1.01 25.34 -1.58
C GLN A 105 0.13 24.50 -2.17
N ASN A 106 1.06 24.03 -1.35
CA ASN A 106 2.13 23.14 -1.77
C ASN A 106 1.62 21.77 -2.24
N LEU A 107 0.62 21.22 -1.55
CA LEU A 107 0.07 19.89 -1.87
C LEU A 107 -0.76 19.90 -3.16
N LEU A 108 -1.49 20.98 -3.42
CA LEU A 108 -2.39 21.14 -4.56
C LEU A 108 -1.88 22.18 -5.59
N ASP A 109 -0.57 22.46 -5.64
CA ASP A 109 0.04 23.49 -6.50
C ASP A 109 -0.43 23.40 -7.96
N GLN A 110 -0.43 22.20 -8.54
CA GLN A 110 -0.88 21.99 -9.93
C GLN A 110 -2.39 22.24 -10.11
N TYR A 111 -3.19 21.93 -9.10
CA TYR A 111 -4.62 22.23 -9.12
C TYR A 111 -4.85 23.72 -9.12
N PHE A 112 -4.14 24.48 -8.30
CA PHE A 112 -4.31 25.95 -8.25
C PHE A 112 -3.85 26.65 -9.54
N LYS A 113 -2.86 26.09 -10.25
CA LYS A 113 -2.41 26.64 -11.55
C LYS A 113 -3.44 26.45 -12.65
N ASN A 114 -4.08 25.30 -12.75
CA ASN A 114 -5.11 24.99 -13.74
C ASN A 114 -6.10 23.94 -13.19
N PRO A 115 -7.15 24.34 -12.47
CA PRO A 115 -8.09 23.44 -11.82
C PRO A 115 -8.75 22.45 -12.78
N GLY A 116 -9.19 22.92 -13.94
CA GLY A 116 -9.87 22.06 -14.92
C GLY A 116 -8.97 20.95 -15.48
N ALA A 117 -7.76 21.31 -15.92
CA ALA A 117 -6.79 20.33 -16.42
C ALA A 117 -6.34 19.38 -15.33
N ALA A 118 -6.07 19.86 -14.10
CA ALA A 118 -5.69 19.02 -12.97
C ALA A 118 -6.78 18.02 -12.59
N MET A 119 -8.06 18.45 -12.56
CA MET A 119 -9.19 17.54 -12.30
C MET A 119 -9.32 16.45 -13.37
N LEU A 120 -9.29 16.81 -14.64
CA LEU A 120 -9.38 15.84 -15.74
C LEU A 120 -8.18 14.88 -15.72
N ALA A 121 -6.97 15.37 -15.50
CA ALA A 121 -5.77 14.57 -15.39
C ALA A 121 -5.81 13.63 -14.17
N ALA A 122 -6.36 14.08 -13.03
CA ALA A 122 -6.53 13.24 -11.85
C ALA A 122 -7.56 12.13 -12.07
N LEU A 123 -8.67 12.43 -12.74
CA LEU A 123 -9.66 11.42 -13.14
C LEU A 123 -9.06 10.39 -14.10
N ALA A 124 -8.17 10.81 -15.00
CA ALA A 124 -7.44 9.93 -15.92
C ALA A 124 -6.25 9.20 -15.26
N LEU A 125 -6.00 9.39 -13.96
CA LEU A 125 -4.88 8.84 -13.18
C LEU A 125 -3.48 9.31 -13.66
N VAL A 126 -3.40 10.40 -14.41
CA VAL A 126 -2.13 10.98 -14.92
C VAL A 126 -1.66 12.20 -14.11
N PHE A 127 -2.50 12.71 -13.22
CA PHE A 127 -2.13 13.62 -12.14
C PHE A 127 -2.43 12.98 -10.78
N GLN A 128 -1.42 12.90 -9.94
CA GLN A 128 -1.50 12.27 -8.63
C GLN A 128 -1.03 13.26 -7.56
N PRO A 129 -1.95 13.96 -6.87
CA PRO A 129 -1.58 14.82 -5.76
C PRO A 129 -0.84 14.01 -4.68
N PRO A 130 0.14 14.59 -3.97
CA PRO A 130 0.79 13.93 -2.85
C PRO A 130 -0.23 13.33 -1.86
N LEU A 131 0.11 12.22 -1.22
CA LEU A 131 -0.75 11.38 -0.36
C LEU A 131 -1.78 10.52 -1.12
N MET A 132 -2.11 10.82 -2.38
CA MET A 132 -3.15 10.11 -3.16
C MET A 132 -2.57 9.24 -4.29
N ASP A 133 -1.26 9.13 -4.38
CA ASP A 133 -0.47 8.49 -5.42
C ASP A 133 -0.48 6.95 -5.36
N ILE A 134 -0.72 6.36 -4.22
CA ILE A 134 -0.71 4.91 -4.06
C ILE A 134 -1.96 4.22 -4.62
N LEU A 135 -3.14 4.84 -4.55
CA LEU A 135 -4.39 4.24 -5.06
C LEU A 135 -4.39 4.06 -6.58
N PRO A 136 -3.93 5.03 -7.42
CA PRO A 136 -3.73 4.82 -8.84
C PRO A 136 -2.87 3.61 -9.18
N MET A 137 -1.76 3.42 -8.50
CA MET A 137 -0.89 2.25 -8.66
C MET A 137 -1.67 0.94 -8.37
N TYR A 138 -2.48 0.89 -7.30
CA TYR A 138 -3.30 -0.27 -6.98
C TYR A 138 -4.39 -0.55 -8.02
N ILE A 139 -4.98 0.48 -8.61
CA ILE A 139 -5.97 0.33 -9.70
C ILE A 139 -5.30 -0.35 -10.87
N LEU A 140 -4.17 0.18 -11.35
CA LEU A 140 -3.43 -0.35 -12.49
C LEU A 140 -2.95 -1.79 -12.24
N PHE A 141 -2.35 -2.07 -11.10
CA PHE A 141 -1.88 -3.41 -10.75
C PHE A 141 -3.02 -4.41 -10.59
N SER A 142 -4.17 -3.98 -10.06
CA SER A 142 -5.36 -4.85 -10.03
C SER A 142 -5.83 -5.19 -11.44
N LEU A 143 -5.87 -4.23 -12.36
CA LEU A 143 -6.24 -4.47 -13.76
C LEU A 143 -5.23 -5.35 -14.49
N LEU A 144 -3.94 -5.26 -14.18
CA LEU A 144 -2.88 -6.10 -14.75
C LEU A 144 -2.87 -7.52 -14.17
N THR A 145 -3.49 -7.77 -13.02
CA THR A 145 -3.51 -9.09 -12.36
C THR A 145 -4.05 -10.20 -13.28
N PRO A 146 -5.21 -10.09 -13.97
CA PRO A 146 -5.67 -11.11 -14.89
C PRO A 146 -4.71 -11.35 -16.07
N CYS A 147 -4.02 -10.31 -16.54
CA CYS A 147 -3.02 -10.42 -17.61
C CYS A 147 -1.81 -11.23 -17.14
N ALA A 148 -1.32 -11.00 -15.92
CA ALA A 148 -0.23 -11.76 -15.33
C ALA A 148 -0.59 -13.25 -15.18
N PHE A 149 -1.81 -13.56 -14.73
CA PHE A 149 -2.28 -14.94 -14.63
C PHE A 149 -2.49 -15.60 -16.01
N TRP A 150 -2.98 -14.86 -16.99
CA TRP A 150 -3.09 -15.33 -18.36
C TRP A 150 -1.71 -15.64 -18.95
N ALA A 151 -0.77 -14.71 -18.85
CA ALA A 151 0.60 -14.90 -19.30
C ALA A 151 1.27 -16.10 -18.61
N ALA A 152 1.05 -16.24 -17.28
CA ALA A 152 1.58 -17.37 -16.53
C ALA A 152 0.95 -18.70 -16.92
N LYS A 153 -0.31 -18.72 -17.37
CA LYS A 153 -0.96 -19.92 -17.92
C LYS A 153 -0.33 -20.33 -19.25
N GLN A 154 0.04 -19.37 -20.11
CA GLN A 154 0.64 -19.64 -21.42
C GLN A 154 2.14 -19.98 -21.33
N TRP A 155 2.89 -19.22 -20.53
CA TRP A 155 4.36 -19.24 -20.56
C TRP A 155 5.00 -19.72 -19.26
N GLY A 156 4.21 -19.89 -18.20
CA GLY A 156 4.67 -20.24 -16.86
C GLY A 156 5.15 -19.04 -16.04
N TRP A 157 5.06 -19.18 -14.73
CA TRP A 157 5.41 -18.11 -13.78
C TRP A 157 6.90 -17.72 -13.81
N LYS A 158 7.80 -18.65 -14.15
CA LYS A 158 9.24 -18.34 -14.26
C LYS A 158 9.51 -17.27 -15.33
N ARG A 159 8.84 -17.38 -16.50
CA ARG A 159 8.99 -16.40 -17.59
C ARG A 159 8.33 -15.07 -17.23
N VAL A 160 7.17 -15.08 -16.60
CA VAL A 160 6.51 -13.84 -16.13
C VAL A 160 7.39 -13.12 -15.12
N LEU A 161 8.00 -13.84 -14.16
CA LEU A 161 8.92 -13.25 -13.20
C LEU A 161 10.19 -12.72 -13.88
N PHE A 162 10.73 -13.44 -14.87
CA PHE A 162 11.89 -12.99 -15.64
C PHE A 162 11.61 -11.67 -16.37
N VAL A 163 10.48 -11.57 -17.07
CA VAL A 163 10.06 -10.32 -17.73
C VAL A 163 9.85 -9.20 -16.70
N SER A 164 9.19 -9.50 -15.58
CA SER A 164 8.97 -8.55 -14.49
C SER A 164 10.30 -8.03 -13.92
N THR A 165 11.28 -8.91 -13.72
CA THR A 165 12.63 -8.52 -13.27
C THR A 165 13.34 -7.69 -14.34
N GLY A 166 13.20 -8.03 -15.62
CA GLY A 166 13.74 -7.23 -16.73
C GLY A 166 13.19 -5.81 -16.75
N LEU A 167 11.86 -5.64 -16.57
CA LEU A 167 11.24 -4.32 -16.46
C LEU A 167 11.75 -3.54 -15.24
N TRP A 168 11.95 -4.21 -14.10
CA TRP A 168 12.57 -3.59 -12.94
C TRP A 168 14.02 -3.16 -13.20
N VAL A 169 14.84 -3.98 -13.89
CA VAL A 169 16.19 -3.59 -14.30
C VAL A 169 16.16 -2.35 -15.21
N VAL A 170 15.27 -2.34 -16.20
CA VAL A 170 15.09 -1.17 -17.10
C VAL A 170 14.73 0.09 -16.32
N SER A 171 13.89 -0.02 -15.29
CA SER A 171 13.51 1.12 -14.46
C SER A 171 14.67 1.74 -13.67
N GLN A 172 15.74 0.98 -13.38
CA GLN A 172 16.93 1.50 -12.69
C GLN A 172 17.68 2.55 -13.54
N PHE A 173 17.47 2.55 -14.86
CA PHE A 173 17.98 3.58 -15.78
C PHE A 173 17.09 4.84 -15.85
N ARG A 174 16.07 4.95 -14.96
CA ARG A 174 15.15 6.10 -14.84
C ARG A 174 14.43 6.43 -16.16
N VAL A 175 14.11 5.42 -16.96
CA VAL A 175 13.44 5.56 -18.26
C VAL A 175 12.13 6.34 -18.14
N ARG A 176 11.36 6.12 -17.05
CA ARG A 176 10.14 6.89 -16.75
C ARG A 176 10.44 8.38 -16.60
N ASP A 177 11.48 8.73 -15.83
CA ASP A 177 11.81 10.13 -15.54
C ASP A 177 12.30 10.83 -16.83
N MET A 178 13.06 10.13 -17.66
CA MET A 178 13.46 10.61 -18.99
C MET A 178 12.25 10.83 -19.90
N PHE A 179 11.30 9.90 -19.92
CA PHE A 179 10.05 10.03 -20.68
C PHE A 179 9.23 11.25 -20.21
N LEU A 180 9.04 11.39 -18.90
CA LEU A 180 8.29 12.53 -18.33
C LEU A 180 9.01 13.87 -18.61
N ALA A 181 10.33 13.89 -18.60
CA ALA A 181 11.12 15.09 -18.93
C ALA A 181 10.90 15.57 -20.38
N SER A 182 10.48 14.70 -21.29
CA SER A 182 10.13 15.08 -22.67
C SER A 182 8.82 15.87 -22.77
N PHE A 183 7.99 15.86 -21.71
CA PHE A 183 6.70 16.57 -21.64
C PHE A 183 6.75 17.75 -20.66
N LYS A 184 7.88 18.50 -20.62
CA LYS A 184 8.10 19.59 -19.66
C LYS A 184 7.00 20.66 -19.66
N ASP A 185 6.36 20.89 -20.80
CA ASP A 185 5.28 21.87 -20.94
C ASP A 185 3.91 21.34 -20.45
N ALA A 186 3.77 20.06 -20.20
CA ALA A 186 2.55 19.46 -19.69
C ALA A 186 2.56 19.46 -18.14
N SER A 187 2.39 20.63 -17.55
CA SER A 187 2.43 20.85 -16.08
C SER A 187 1.44 19.99 -15.29
N PHE A 188 0.40 19.46 -15.95
CA PHE A 188 -0.61 18.57 -15.36
C PHE A 188 -0.19 17.09 -15.35
N LEU A 189 0.93 16.71 -15.99
CA LEU A 189 1.40 15.33 -16.04
C LEU A 189 2.31 15.04 -14.83
N SER A 190 1.73 14.48 -13.77
CA SER A 190 2.44 14.08 -12.55
C SER A 190 1.97 12.71 -12.10
N LEU A 191 2.70 11.67 -12.53
CA LEU A 191 2.38 10.27 -12.23
C LEU A 191 2.76 9.84 -10.79
N GLY A 192 2.97 10.81 -9.90
CA GLY A 192 3.42 10.54 -8.54
C GLY A 192 4.85 10.00 -8.48
N PRO A 193 5.37 9.73 -7.29
CA PRO A 193 6.76 9.28 -7.12
C PRO A 193 6.96 7.79 -7.40
N PHE A 194 5.92 6.95 -7.34
CA PHE A 194 6.03 5.50 -7.52
C PHE A 194 6.27 5.12 -8.98
N ASP A 195 7.45 4.58 -9.30
CA ASP A 195 7.72 4.06 -10.64
C ASP A 195 7.03 2.71 -10.84
N LEU A 196 6.03 2.67 -11.71
CA LEU A 196 5.24 1.47 -11.99
C LEU A 196 6.09 0.32 -12.54
N LEU A 197 7.13 0.62 -13.33
CA LEU A 197 8.04 -0.39 -13.88
C LEU A 197 8.85 -1.07 -12.77
N SER A 198 9.17 -0.34 -11.71
CA SER A 198 9.84 -0.90 -10.53
C SER A 198 8.87 -1.67 -9.63
N TRP A 199 7.78 -1.04 -9.25
CA TRP A 199 6.86 -1.53 -8.22
C TRP A 199 6.04 -2.75 -8.67
N GLN A 200 5.90 -2.96 -9.98
CA GLN A 200 5.24 -4.15 -10.51
C GLN A 200 5.98 -5.46 -10.12
N LEU A 201 7.29 -5.42 -9.84
CA LEU A 201 8.02 -6.60 -9.40
C LEU A 201 7.52 -7.11 -8.04
N LEU A 202 7.25 -6.20 -7.09
CA LEU A 202 6.64 -6.56 -5.81
C LEU A 202 5.23 -7.13 -6.01
N TRP A 203 4.47 -6.57 -6.96
CA TRP A 203 3.13 -7.04 -7.26
C TRP A 203 3.15 -8.44 -7.86
N VAL A 204 3.94 -8.69 -8.91
CA VAL A 204 4.06 -9.99 -9.58
C VAL A 204 4.59 -11.04 -8.61
N GLY A 205 5.62 -10.71 -7.81
CA GLY A 205 6.13 -11.58 -6.75
C GLY A 205 5.04 -11.95 -5.74
N GLY A 206 4.29 -10.97 -5.25
CA GLY A 206 3.17 -11.19 -4.34
C GLY A 206 2.08 -12.09 -4.94
N LEU A 207 1.68 -11.84 -6.21
CA LEU A 207 0.71 -12.69 -6.93
C LEU A 207 1.18 -14.15 -6.98
N MET A 208 2.44 -14.37 -7.34
CA MET A 208 3.02 -15.70 -7.46
C MET A 208 3.04 -16.44 -6.12
N PHE A 209 3.42 -15.76 -5.03
CA PHE A 209 3.39 -16.34 -3.67
C PHE A 209 1.97 -16.64 -3.20
N GLY A 210 1.02 -15.72 -3.43
CA GLY A 210 -0.39 -15.92 -3.06
C GLY A 210 -1.01 -17.11 -3.79
N LYS A 211 -0.74 -17.25 -5.10
CA LYS A 211 -1.14 -18.42 -5.89
C LYS A 211 -0.56 -19.71 -5.31
N SER A 212 0.75 -19.74 -5.08
CA SER A 212 1.46 -20.91 -4.54
C SER A 212 0.90 -21.35 -3.19
N THR A 213 0.58 -20.41 -2.32
CA THR A 213 -0.06 -20.66 -1.02
C THR A 213 -1.44 -21.30 -1.19
N GLN A 214 -2.26 -20.81 -2.16
CA GLN A 214 -3.57 -21.39 -2.46
C GLN A 214 -3.44 -22.82 -2.97
N GLU A 215 -2.45 -23.11 -3.81
CA GLU A 215 -2.19 -24.43 -4.36
C GLU A 215 -1.49 -25.38 -3.36
N LYS A 216 -1.11 -24.87 -2.19
CA LYS A 216 -0.33 -25.61 -1.16
C LYS A 216 1.00 -26.18 -1.72
N ARG A 217 1.59 -25.49 -2.69
CA ARG A 217 2.86 -25.86 -3.32
C ARG A 217 3.90 -24.79 -3.01
N PRO A 218 4.88 -25.06 -2.12
CA PRO A 218 5.91 -24.07 -1.81
C PRO A 218 6.71 -23.75 -3.08
N LEU A 219 6.95 -22.45 -3.33
CA LEU A 219 7.74 -22.01 -4.50
C LEU A 219 9.18 -22.48 -4.42
N PHE A 220 9.74 -22.48 -3.24
CA PHE A 220 11.07 -22.99 -2.93
C PHE A 220 11.12 -23.48 -1.48
N GLN A 221 11.96 -24.49 -1.29
CA GLN A 221 12.37 -24.93 0.04
C GLN A 221 13.80 -24.42 0.25
N LEU A 222 13.97 -23.50 1.18
CA LEU A 222 15.29 -23.01 1.51
C LEU A 222 15.98 -23.99 2.46
N SER A 223 17.28 -24.16 2.26
CA SER A 223 18.11 -24.87 3.22
C SER A 223 18.24 -24.04 4.51
N LEU A 224 18.51 -24.70 5.63
CA LEU A 224 18.75 -24.00 6.91
C LEU A 224 19.84 -22.92 6.78
N ARG A 225 20.89 -23.18 6.00
CA ARG A 225 21.96 -22.19 5.74
C ARG A 225 21.43 -20.94 5.06
N ALA A 226 20.53 -21.10 4.08
CA ALA A 226 19.91 -19.98 3.38
C ALA A 226 18.93 -19.19 4.29
N GLU A 227 18.19 -19.88 5.16
CA GLU A 227 17.33 -19.23 6.15
C GLU A 227 18.14 -18.40 7.17
N ILE A 228 19.25 -18.97 7.68
CA ILE A 228 20.18 -18.26 8.57
C ILE A 228 20.78 -17.05 7.85
N PHE A 229 21.21 -17.20 6.59
CA PHE A 229 21.74 -16.09 5.80
C PHE A 229 20.73 -14.95 5.66
N LEU A 230 19.47 -15.24 5.33
CA LEU A 230 18.41 -14.23 5.24
C LEU A 230 18.13 -13.53 6.58
N LEU A 231 18.16 -14.29 7.67
CA LEU A 231 18.02 -13.73 9.02
C LEU A 231 19.16 -12.75 9.35
N LEU A 232 20.41 -13.20 9.13
CA LEU A 232 21.59 -12.36 9.36
C LEU A 232 21.57 -11.11 8.48
N LEU A 233 21.19 -11.26 7.23
CA LEU A 233 21.06 -10.16 6.30
C LEU A 233 20.01 -9.14 6.77
N ALA A 234 18.85 -9.59 7.24
CA ALA A 234 17.81 -8.72 7.81
C ALA A 234 18.32 -7.97 9.05
N ILE A 235 19.06 -8.65 9.93
CA ILE A 235 19.68 -8.04 11.12
C ILE A 235 20.73 -6.99 10.70
N VAL A 236 21.57 -7.28 9.72
CA VAL A 236 22.57 -6.32 9.22
C VAL A 236 21.88 -5.06 8.69
N PHE A 237 20.83 -5.19 7.88
CA PHE A 237 20.09 -4.04 7.39
C PHE A 237 19.38 -3.26 8.51
N LEU A 238 18.87 -3.95 9.52
CA LEU A 238 18.30 -3.32 10.72
C LEU A 238 19.37 -2.49 11.45
N CYS A 239 20.53 -3.06 11.74
CA CYS A 239 21.63 -2.38 12.41
C CYS A 239 22.14 -1.18 11.60
N LEU A 240 22.33 -1.34 10.28
CA LEU A 240 22.76 -0.28 9.38
C LEU A 240 21.74 0.87 9.36
N ARG A 241 20.45 0.57 9.34
CA ARG A 241 19.41 1.61 9.37
C ARG A 241 19.47 2.44 10.65
N TRP A 242 19.56 1.82 11.81
CA TRP A 242 19.64 2.54 13.07
C TRP A 242 20.97 3.28 13.25
N TYR A 243 22.06 2.74 12.69
CA TYR A 243 23.33 3.44 12.62
C TYR A 243 23.21 4.71 11.77
N THR A 244 22.56 4.65 10.58
CA THR A 244 22.39 5.84 9.72
C THR A 244 21.51 6.89 10.40
N ILE A 245 20.49 6.49 11.16
CA ILE A 245 19.68 7.41 11.96
C ILE A 245 20.52 8.09 13.03
N ALA A 246 21.33 7.33 13.79
CA ALA A 246 22.19 7.87 14.82
C ALA A 246 23.24 8.86 14.26
N MET A 247 23.75 8.60 13.06
CA MET A 247 24.70 9.47 12.34
C MET A 247 24.03 10.58 11.52
N GLN A 248 22.69 10.70 11.56
CA GLN A 248 21.92 11.68 10.78
C GLN A 248 22.16 11.59 9.26
N LEU A 249 22.45 10.39 8.75
CA LEU A 249 22.66 10.13 7.32
C LEU A 249 21.33 9.80 6.65
N ASP A 250 21.16 10.21 5.40
CA ASP A 250 20.02 9.82 4.55
C ASP A 250 20.51 9.08 3.30
N PRO A 251 20.91 7.80 3.43
CA PRO A 251 21.46 7.04 2.31
C PRO A 251 20.42 6.78 1.21
N GLY A 252 19.15 6.83 1.52
CA GLY A 252 18.06 6.64 0.54
C GLY A 252 17.99 7.78 -0.49
N LYS A 253 18.47 8.98 -0.14
CA LYS A 253 18.61 10.10 -1.09
C LYS A 253 19.94 10.11 -1.81
N GLN A 254 20.98 9.59 -1.17
CA GLN A 254 22.36 9.66 -1.67
C GLN A 254 22.73 8.48 -2.58
N LEU A 255 22.17 7.29 -2.30
CA LEU A 255 22.54 6.05 -2.97
C LEU A 255 21.37 5.51 -3.79
N TRP A 256 21.50 5.47 -5.12
CA TRP A 256 20.49 4.92 -6.02
C TRP A 256 20.11 3.47 -5.69
N ILE A 257 21.04 2.68 -5.13
CA ILE A 257 20.81 1.29 -4.71
C ILE A 257 19.83 1.16 -3.55
N LEU A 258 19.53 2.26 -2.83
CA LEU A 258 18.55 2.35 -1.73
C LEU A 258 17.36 3.24 -2.10
N ASP A 259 17.28 3.73 -3.34
CA ASP A 259 16.18 4.59 -3.80
C ASP A 259 14.83 3.92 -3.57
N LYS A 260 13.92 4.67 -2.95
CA LYS A 260 12.57 4.21 -2.62
C LYS A 260 11.69 4.13 -3.87
N TRP A 261 11.80 5.10 -4.74
CA TRP A 261 10.84 5.31 -5.81
C TRP A 261 11.04 4.33 -6.97
N HIS A 262 12.30 3.94 -7.21
CA HIS A 262 12.68 2.94 -8.22
C HIS A 262 13.00 1.56 -7.62
N LEU A 263 12.72 1.34 -6.32
CA LEU A 263 13.03 0.08 -5.60
C LEU A 263 14.46 -0.38 -5.85
N GLY A 264 15.44 0.43 -5.41
CA GLY A 264 16.85 0.12 -5.56
C GLY A 264 17.23 -1.30 -5.11
N PRO A 265 18.27 -1.93 -5.69
CA PRO A 265 18.57 -3.35 -5.50
C PRO A 265 18.82 -3.74 -4.04
N LEU A 266 19.56 -2.95 -3.27
CA LEU A 266 19.76 -3.25 -1.83
C LEU A 266 18.49 -3.08 -1.02
N ARG A 267 17.63 -2.13 -1.38
CA ARG A 267 16.31 -1.94 -0.79
C ARG A 267 15.42 -3.16 -1.01
N LEU A 268 15.38 -3.67 -2.24
CA LEU A 268 14.61 -4.85 -2.60
C LEU A 268 15.14 -6.12 -1.90
N MET A 269 16.47 -6.27 -1.82
CA MET A 269 17.12 -7.36 -1.11
C MET A 269 16.77 -7.34 0.40
N ASN A 270 16.84 -6.18 1.04
CA ASN A 270 16.42 -6.00 2.43
C ASN A 270 14.93 -6.34 2.62
N PHE A 271 14.07 -5.86 1.71
CA PHE A 271 12.63 -6.18 1.76
C PHE A 271 12.40 -7.69 1.75
N PHE A 272 12.95 -8.43 0.79
CA PHE A 272 12.71 -9.87 0.69
C PHE A 272 13.33 -10.67 1.84
N ALA A 273 14.51 -10.28 2.33
CA ALA A 273 15.12 -10.90 3.50
C ALA A 273 14.21 -10.75 4.74
N THR A 274 13.72 -9.53 4.98
CA THR A 274 12.84 -9.25 6.12
C THR A 274 11.45 -9.87 5.94
N ALA A 275 10.89 -9.84 4.73
CA ALA A 275 9.60 -10.47 4.42
C ALA A 275 9.65 -11.99 4.66
N TRP A 276 10.77 -12.64 4.35
CA TRP A 276 11.01 -14.04 4.70
C TRP A 276 10.94 -14.26 6.22
N VAL A 277 11.68 -13.49 7.00
CA VAL A 277 11.68 -13.57 8.47
C VAL A 277 10.28 -13.35 9.03
N ILE A 278 9.58 -12.30 8.59
CA ILE A 278 8.22 -12.00 9.00
C ILE A 278 7.28 -13.16 8.65
N SER A 279 7.43 -13.79 7.49
CA SER A 279 6.57 -14.91 7.07
C SER A 279 6.66 -16.11 8.01
N LYS A 280 7.82 -16.33 8.64
CA LYS A 280 8.02 -17.37 9.67
C LYS A 280 7.39 -17.00 11.01
N LEU A 281 7.35 -15.71 11.33
CA LEU A 281 6.76 -15.21 12.58
C LEU A 281 5.24 -15.01 12.47
N LEU A 282 4.73 -14.80 11.27
CA LEU A 282 3.33 -14.46 11.03
C LEU A 282 2.33 -15.45 11.65
N PRO A 283 2.53 -16.79 11.55
CA PRO A 283 1.61 -17.76 12.16
C PRO A 283 1.49 -17.63 13.68
N SER A 284 2.54 -17.15 14.37
CA SER A 284 2.50 -16.94 15.82
C SER A 284 1.52 -15.85 16.25
N LEU A 285 1.20 -14.89 15.36
CA LEU A 285 0.22 -13.83 15.64
C LEU A 285 -1.19 -14.38 15.89
N GLN A 286 -1.51 -15.59 15.41
CA GLN A 286 -2.80 -16.23 15.70
C GLN A 286 -2.99 -16.47 17.20
N ARG A 287 -1.92 -16.73 17.96
CA ARG A 287 -1.98 -16.89 19.42
C ARG A 287 -2.35 -15.60 20.15
N TRP A 288 -2.14 -14.45 19.50
CA TRP A 288 -2.40 -13.11 20.01
C TRP A 288 -3.64 -12.48 19.37
N GLU A 289 -4.57 -13.27 18.84
CA GLU A 289 -5.75 -12.77 18.13
C GLU A 289 -6.56 -11.80 18.97
N ILE A 290 -6.83 -12.13 20.23
CA ILE A 290 -7.65 -11.29 21.13
C ILE A 290 -7.05 -9.92 21.36
N PRO A 291 -5.81 -9.78 21.85
CA PRO A 291 -5.20 -8.45 22.07
C PRO A 291 -4.92 -7.71 20.77
N LEU A 292 -4.73 -8.42 19.65
CA LEU A 292 -4.47 -7.81 18.34
C LEU A 292 -5.76 -7.60 17.50
N ARG A 293 -6.93 -7.90 18.06
CA ARG A 293 -8.23 -7.72 17.39
C ARG A 293 -8.45 -6.30 16.83
N PRO A 294 -8.12 -5.19 17.52
CA PRO A 294 -8.27 -3.85 16.95
C PRO A 294 -7.51 -3.69 15.62
N PHE A 295 -6.27 -4.19 15.55
CA PHE A 295 -5.47 -4.16 14.32
C PHE A 295 -6.12 -4.98 13.21
N SER A 296 -6.66 -6.16 13.52
CA SER A 296 -7.34 -6.98 12.53
C SER A 296 -8.61 -6.31 12.01
N ILE A 297 -9.32 -5.54 12.82
CA ILE A 297 -10.50 -4.75 12.42
C ILE A 297 -10.09 -3.65 11.43
N VAL A 298 -9.00 -2.92 11.70
CA VAL A 298 -8.42 -1.93 10.78
C VAL A 298 -8.05 -2.59 9.45
N GLY A 299 -7.32 -3.71 9.50
CA GLY A 299 -6.87 -4.42 8.30
C GLY A 299 -8.00 -5.02 7.47
N ARG A 300 -9.14 -5.38 8.09
CA ARG A 300 -10.36 -5.82 7.39
C ARG A 300 -11.02 -4.71 6.59
N ASN A 301 -11.07 -3.52 7.15
CA ASN A 301 -11.74 -2.35 6.59
C ASN A 301 -10.76 -1.40 5.89
N MET A 302 -9.67 -1.94 5.34
CA MET A 302 -8.52 -1.19 4.89
C MET A 302 -8.82 -0.06 3.90
N LEU A 303 -9.59 -0.30 2.83
CA LEU A 303 -9.82 0.73 1.81
C LEU A 303 -10.55 1.96 2.35
N PRO A 304 -11.72 1.86 3.00
CA PRO A 304 -12.39 3.03 3.55
C PRO A 304 -11.60 3.70 4.68
N VAL A 305 -10.91 2.93 5.51
CA VAL A 305 -10.06 3.48 6.59
C VAL A 305 -8.87 4.22 6.01
N PHE A 306 -8.24 3.70 4.94
CA PHE A 306 -7.16 4.36 4.24
C PHE A 306 -7.62 5.69 3.60
N CYS A 307 -8.79 5.72 2.93
CA CYS A 307 -9.33 6.95 2.37
C CYS A 307 -9.64 7.99 3.46
N CYS A 308 -10.23 7.57 4.58
CA CYS A 308 -10.47 8.43 5.72
C CYS A 308 -9.15 9.02 6.27
N GLN A 309 -8.12 8.19 6.42
CA GLN A 309 -6.80 8.61 6.87
C GLN A 309 -6.19 9.67 5.94
N ILE A 310 -6.31 9.51 4.61
CA ILE A 310 -5.83 10.51 3.64
C ILE A 310 -6.56 11.85 3.86
N CYS A 311 -7.89 11.82 3.99
CA CYS A 311 -8.69 13.04 4.24
C CYS A 311 -8.26 13.72 5.55
N LEU A 312 -8.04 12.95 6.62
CA LEU A 312 -7.55 13.47 7.90
C LEU A 312 -6.12 14.03 7.79
N SER A 313 -5.24 13.36 7.04
CA SER A 313 -3.87 13.86 6.80
C SER A 313 -3.87 15.17 6.03
N LEU A 314 -4.78 15.37 5.08
CA LEU A 314 -4.93 16.62 4.37
C LEU A 314 -5.33 17.76 5.32
N LEU A 315 -6.30 17.52 6.21
CA LEU A 315 -6.68 18.50 7.24
C LEU A 315 -5.50 18.80 8.18
N LEU A 316 -4.71 17.79 8.52
CA LEU A 316 -3.55 17.93 9.38
C LEU A 316 -2.47 18.82 8.74
N VAL A 317 -2.21 18.63 7.45
CA VAL A 317 -1.25 19.44 6.68
C VAL A 317 -1.69 20.92 6.61
N ALA A 318 -3.00 21.19 6.62
CA ALA A 318 -3.49 22.57 6.70
C ALA A 318 -3.17 23.23 8.04
N VAL A 319 -3.29 22.47 9.15
CA VAL A 319 -3.15 23.03 10.52
C VAL A 319 -1.67 23.10 10.95
N ILE A 320 -0.85 22.17 10.54
CA ILE A 320 0.55 22.09 10.96
C ILE A 320 1.43 22.81 9.92
N ASP A 321 1.93 23.96 10.26
CA ASP A 321 3.00 24.62 9.51
C ASP A 321 4.33 23.93 9.81
N PRO A 322 4.99 23.31 8.81
CA PRO A 322 6.28 22.65 9.01
C PRO A 322 7.38 23.60 9.53
N GLY A 323 7.25 24.90 9.26
CA GLY A 323 8.18 25.95 9.71
C GLY A 323 8.00 26.36 11.18
N LYS A 324 6.82 26.10 11.77
CA LYS A 324 6.48 26.47 13.15
C LYS A 324 6.20 25.23 13.99
N SER A 325 7.24 24.47 14.26
CA SER A 325 7.15 23.17 14.94
C SER A 325 6.63 23.27 16.39
N HIS A 326 5.34 23.22 16.58
CA HIS A 326 4.73 22.93 17.88
C HIS A 326 4.66 21.41 18.08
N LYS A 327 5.79 20.78 18.50
CA LYS A 327 5.89 19.33 18.70
C LYS A 327 4.74 18.74 19.54
N PRO A 328 4.28 19.36 20.64
CA PRO A 328 3.15 18.82 21.42
C PRO A 328 1.84 18.79 20.61
N LEU A 329 1.54 19.84 19.83
CA LEU A 329 0.35 19.87 18.97
C LEU A 329 0.42 18.79 17.89
N ALA A 330 1.55 18.64 17.23
CA ALA A 330 1.75 17.62 16.23
C ALA A 330 1.53 16.21 16.81
N MET A 331 2.04 15.94 18.02
CA MET A 331 1.82 14.68 18.72
C MET A 331 0.33 14.45 19.03
N LEU A 332 -0.36 15.45 19.61
CA LEU A 332 -1.78 15.37 19.90
C LEU A 332 -2.61 15.06 18.65
N LEU A 333 -2.31 15.73 17.53
CA LEU A 333 -3.01 15.54 16.26
C LEU A 333 -2.75 14.14 15.67
N VAL A 334 -1.55 13.60 15.78
CA VAL A 334 -1.26 12.22 15.37
C VAL A 334 -2.04 11.21 16.19
N PHE A 335 -2.09 11.38 17.51
CA PHE A 335 -2.86 10.50 18.39
C PHE A 335 -4.37 10.58 18.09
N SER A 336 -4.90 11.79 17.84
CA SER A 336 -6.30 11.95 17.45
C SER A 336 -6.61 11.28 16.10
N GLN A 337 -5.68 11.36 15.14
CA GLN A 337 -5.81 10.67 13.86
C GLN A 337 -5.78 9.15 14.00
N LEU A 338 -4.87 8.61 14.82
CA LEU A 338 -4.82 7.18 15.12
C LEU A 338 -6.12 6.70 15.77
N LEU A 339 -6.63 7.44 16.76
CA LEU A 339 -7.91 7.14 17.41
C LEU A 339 -9.06 7.15 16.40
N SER A 340 -9.12 8.17 15.52
CA SER A 340 -10.14 8.28 14.47
C SER A 340 -10.12 7.07 13.52
N VAL A 341 -8.93 6.59 13.14
CA VAL A 341 -8.77 5.39 12.32
C VAL A 341 -9.35 4.15 12.99
N PHE A 342 -9.09 3.96 14.29
CA PHE A 342 -9.67 2.84 15.05
C PHE A 342 -11.20 2.96 15.17
N LEU A 343 -11.72 4.15 15.45
CA LEU A 343 -13.17 4.40 15.57
C LEU A 343 -13.90 4.15 14.25
N VAL A 344 -13.36 4.63 13.14
CA VAL A 344 -13.93 4.38 11.80
C VAL A 344 -13.90 2.89 11.47
N ALA A 345 -12.79 2.21 11.73
CA ALA A 345 -12.69 0.77 11.50
C ALA A 345 -13.69 -0.02 12.33
N TRP A 346 -13.81 0.29 13.61
CA TRP A 346 -14.77 -0.34 14.54
C TRP A 346 -16.23 -0.11 14.09
N PHE A 347 -16.59 1.12 13.73
CA PHE A 347 -17.92 1.46 13.24
C PHE A 347 -18.31 0.66 11.98
N LEU A 348 -17.38 0.53 11.02
CA LEU A 348 -17.60 -0.23 9.80
C LEU A 348 -17.73 -1.73 10.08
N ASP A 349 -16.93 -2.27 11.01
CA ASP A 349 -17.00 -3.69 11.39
C ASP A 349 -18.31 -4.01 12.11
N SER A 350 -18.76 -3.13 13.01
CA SER A 350 -20.05 -3.26 13.72
C SER A 350 -21.24 -3.27 12.76
N ARG A 351 -21.25 -2.37 11.78
CA ARG A 351 -22.29 -2.34 10.73
C ARG A 351 -22.30 -3.60 9.86
N SER A 352 -21.12 -4.14 9.54
CA SER A 352 -21.00 -5.37 8.77
C SER A 352 -21.57 -6.57 9.53
N ASN A 353 -21.26 -6.67 10.83
CA ASN A 353 -21.75 -7.73 11.68
C ASN A 353 -23.27 -7.66 11.87
N ALA A 354 -23.84 -6.46 12.09
CA ALA A 354 -25.28 -6.26 12.22
C ALA A 354 -26.04 -6.69 10.95
N LYS A 355 -25.53 -6.37 9.76
CA LYS A 355 -26.14 -6.83 8.50
C LYS A 355 -26.13 -8.35 8.35
N THR A 356 -25.06 -8.99 8.78
CA THR A 356 -24.94 -10.46 8.73
C THR A 356 -25.92 -11.11 9.68
N SER A 357 -26.09 -10.61 10.90
CA SER A 357 -27.07 -11.12 11.87
C SER A 357 -28.51 -10.97 11.37
N ALA A 358 -28.86 -9.80 10.81
CA ALA A 358 -30.20 -9.56 10.26
C ALA A 358 -30.57 -10.47 9.08
N THR A 359 -29.57 -10.93 8.31
CA THR A 359 -29.80 -11.85 7.18
C THR A 359 -30.07 -13.28 7.64
N PHE A 360 -29.69 -13.67 8.87
CA PHE A 360 -29.97 -14.98 9.46
C PHE A 360 -31.28 -15.04 10.25
N GLU A 361 -31.91 -13.90 10.55
CA GLU A 361 -33.18 -13.79 11.28
C GLU A 361 -34.45 -13.77 10.37
N VAL A 362 -34.33 -14.15 9.10
CA VAL A 362 -35.54 -14.32 8.26
C VAL A 362 -36.38 -15.45 8.85
N PRO A 363 -37.64 -15.18 9.28
CA PRO A 363 -38.50 -16.20 9.88
C PRO A 363 -38.69 -17.35 8.90
N ARG A 364 -38.60 -18.61 9.38
CA ARG A 364 -39.07 -19.74 8.61
C ARG A 364 -40.56 -19.52 8.36
N PRO A 365 -41.06 -19.75 7.11
CA PRO A 365 -42.48 -19.75 6.87
C PRO A 365 -43.12 -20.74 7.86
N SER A 366 -44.13 -20.32 8.58
CA SER A 366 -44.98 -21.21 9.36
C SER A 366 -45.51 -22.26 8.41
N GLU A 367 -45.12 -23.51 8.62
CA GLU A 367 -45.72 -24.65 7.93
C GLU A 367 -47.22 -24.69 8.30
N PRO A 368 -48.11 -24.99 7.30
CA PRO A 368 -49.54 -25.00 7.50
C PRO A 368 -50.02 -26.17 8.38
#